data_abc5592602c21139088322397501ce6a
#
_entry.id   abc5592602c21139088322397501ce6a
#
_cell.length_a   1.000
_cell.length_b   1.000
_cell.length_c   1.000
_cell.angle_alpha   90.00
_cell.angle_beta   90.00
_cell.angle_gamma   90.00
#
_symmetry.space_group_name_H-M   'P 1'
#
loop_
_entity.id
_entity.type
_entity.pdbx_description
1 polymer ?
#
loop_
_entity_poly.entity_id
_entity_poly.type
_entity_poly.pdbx_seq_one_letter_code
_entity_poly.pdbx_strand_id
1 'polypeptide(L)'
;MFVAGVPALVNRLSFTGELGYEIYVAPHYQIKLYEAIEDAGEEFNIKPFGGRALMSMRLEKNWGAWTLDFRPDYTPKETGLSAFINWDKDFIGKDAAVKDDSNHRLFSLVIETDNIDVTSNEAVMQNEVCIGYVTSGAVSYTHLTLPTRAQV
;
A
#
# COMPACT_ATOMS: atom_id res chain seq x y z
N MET A 1 -14.19 9.16 -20.00
CA MET A 1 -14.51 8.16 -21.05
C MET A 1 -15.77 7.39 -20.70
N PHE A 2 -16.25 6.48 -21.57
CA PHE A 2 -17.36 5.59 -21.26
C PHE A 2 -16.87 4.15 -21.11
N VAL A 3 -17.32 3.45 -20.08
CA VAL A 3 -17.08 2.03 -19.84
C VAL A 3 -18.46 1.35 -19.77
N ALA A 4 -18.76 0.42 -20.68
CA ALA A 4 -20.07 -0.23 -20.80
C ALA A 4 -21.26 0.76 -20.83
N GLY A 5 -21.08 1.90 -21.52
CA GLY A 5 -22.09 2.96 -21.57
C GLY A 5 -22.22 3.80 -20.29
N VAL A 6 -21.35 3.62 -19.31
CA VAL A 6 -21.29 4.40 -18.06
C VAL A 6 -20.22 5.47 -18.16
N PRO A 7 -20.51 6.75 -17.86
CA PRO A 7 -19.50 7.79 -17.76
C PRO A 7 -18.51 7.45 -16.62
N ALA A 8 -17.23 7.36 -16.92
CA ALA A 8 -16.22 6.94 -15.97
C ALA A 8 -14.90 7.73 -16.11
N LEU A 9 -14.23 7.95 -15.00
CA LEU A 9 -12.81 8.29 -14.93
C LEU A 9 -12.03 7.00 -14.69
N VAL A 10 -11.11 6.68 -15.60
CA VAL A 10 -10.28 5.48 -15.52
C VAL A 10 -8.84 5.90 -15.35
N ASN A 11 -8.25 5.51 -14.24
CA ASN A 11 -6.83 5.73 -13.93
C ASN A 11 -6.10 4.39 -14.03
N ARG A 12 -4.96 4.39 -14.74
CA ARG A 12 -4.05 3.24 -14.70
C ARG A 12 -3.21 3.33 -13.43
N LEU A 13 -3.72 2.75 -12.38
CA LEU A 13 -3.09 2.67 -11.07
C LEU A 13 -3.17 1.24 -10.57
N SER A 14 -2.15 0.84 -9.80
CA SER A 14 -2.12 -0.48 -9.23
C SER A 14 -1.65 -0.41 -7.79
N PHE A 15 -2.51 -0.76 -6.87
CA PHE A 15 -2.15 -0.91 -5.47
C PHE A 15 -1.51 -2.27 -5.18
N THR A 16 -1.77 -3.26 -6.02
CA THR A 16 -1.18 -4.61 -5.90
C THR A 16 0.21 -4.73 -6.54
N GLY A 17 0.66 -3.70 -7.28
CA GLY A 17 1.91 -3.72 -8.05
C GLY A 17 1.85 -4.49 -9.37
N GLU A 18 0.68 -5.03 -9.72
CA GLU A 18 0.41 -5.64 -11.03
C GLU A 18 -0.28 -4.63 -11.97
N LEU A 19 -0.54 -5.02 -13.21
CA LEU A 19 -1.34 -4.18 -14.11
C LEU A 19 -2.74 -4.00 -13.53
N GLY A 20 -3.12 -2.78 -13.27
CA GLY A 20 -4.38 -2.46 -12.62
C GLY A 20 -5.00 -1.16 -13.11
N TYR A 21 -6.28 -1.03 -12.84
CA TYR A 21 -7.05 0.18 -13.13
C TYR A 21 -7.97 0.50 -11.95
N GLU A 22 -8.10 1.77 -11.66
CA GLU A 22 -9.13 2.31 -10.78
C GLU A 22 -10.19 3.02 -11.63
N ILE A 23 -11.45 2.63 -11.45
CA ILE A 23 -12.56 3.15 -12.24
C ILE A 23 -13.50 3.90 -11.30
N TYR A 24 -13.62 5.20 -11.51
CA TYR A 24 -14.47 6.07 -10.71
C TYR A 24 -15.74 6.41 -11.48
N VAL A 25 -16.88 6.18 -10.85
CA VAL A 25 -18.20 6.47 -11.41
C VAL A 25 -19.10 7.13 -10.36
N ALA A 26 -20.15 7.80 -10.82
CA ALA A 26 -21.18 8.27 -9.88
C ALA A 26 -21.89 7.06 -9.22
N PRO A 27 -22.30 7.17 -7.94
CA PRO A 27 -22.82 6.04 -7.16
C PRO A 27 -23.95 5.26 -7.83
N HIS A 28 -24.84 5.93 -8.55
CA HIS A 28 -25.97 5.31 -9.24
C HIS A 28 -25.58 4.43 -10.45
N TYR A 29 -24.31 4.48 -10.90
CA TYR A 29 -23.79 3.62 -11.94
C TYR A 29 -22.98 2.43 -11.43
N GLN A 30 -22.70 2.37 -10.14
CA GLN A 30 -21.78 1.41 -9.55
C GLN A 30 -22.16 -0.05 -9.84
N ILE A 31 -23.41 -0.41 -9.61
CA ILE A 31 -23.91 -1.78 -9.84
C ILE A 31 -23.82 -2.13 -11.32
N LYS A 32 -24.33 -1.27 -12.19
CA LYS A 32 -24.28 -1.50 -13.65
C LYS A 32 -22.85 -1.70 -14.16
N LEU A 33 -21.91 -0.91 -13.66
CA LEU A 33 -20.51 -1.05 -14.07
C LEU A 33 -19.92 -2.36 -13.55
N TYR A 34 -20.20 -2.71 -12.29
CA TYR A 34 -19.70 -3.94 -11.68
C TYR A 34 -20.17 -5.17 -12.45
N GLU A 35 -21.48 -5.28 -12.73
CA GLU A 35 -22.07 -6.36 -13.51
C GLU A 35 -21.47 -6.45 -14.91
N ALA A 36 -21.31 -5.32 -15.60
CA ALA A 36 -20.69 -5.29 -16.93
C ALA A 36 -19.23 -5.73 -16.94
N ILE A 37 -18.49 -5.48 -15.85
CA ILE A 37 -17.10 -5.96 -15.71
C ILE A 37 -17.07 -7.46 -15.42
N GLU A 38 -17.99 -7.97 -14.57
CA GLU A 38 -18.12 -9.41 -14.32
C GLU A 38 -18.47 -10.17 -15.59
N ASP A 39 -19.48 -9.71 -16.34
CA ASP A 39 -19.90 -10.31 -17.61
C ASP A 39 -18.76 -10.35 -18.64
N ALA A 40 -18.06 -9.21 -18.82
CA ALA A 40 -16.94 -9.15 -19.75
C ALA A 40 -15.71 -9.94 -19.27
N GLY A 41 -15.58 -10.13 -17.98
CA GLY A 41 -14.48 -10.88 -17.35
C GLY A 41 -14.69 -12.38 -17.29
N GLU A 42 -15.90 -12.89 -17.59
CA GLU A 42 -16.21 -14.32 -17.47
C GLU A 42 -15.29 -15.19 -18.35
N GLU A 43 -15.05 -14.78 -19.59
CA GLU A 43 -14.14 -15.48 -20.52
C GLU A 43 -12.69 -15.51 -20.03
N PHE A 44 -12.29 -14.56 -19.16
CA PHE A 44 -10.97 -14.45 -18.54
C PHE A 44 -10.91 -15.05 -17.12
N ASN A 45 -12.01 -15.68 -16.67
CA ASN A 45 -12.12 -16.23 -15.32
C ASN A 45 -11.84 -15.19 -14.23
N ILE A 46 -12.39 -13.97 -14.39
CA ILE A 46 -12.28 -12.91 -13.40
C ILE A 46 -12.85 -13.37 -12.05
N LYS A 47 -12.22 -12.96 -10.97
CA LYS A 47 -12.69 -13.31 -9.62
C LYS A 47 -12.58 -12.11 -8.69
N PRO A 48 -13.61 -11.81 -7.90
CA PRO A 48 -13.49 -10.85 -6.83
C PRO A 48 -12.53 -11.36 -5.73
N PHE A 49 -11.80 -10.46 -5.11
CA PHE A 49 -10.95 -10.78 -3.96
C PHE A 49 -11.13 -9.74 -2.85
N GLY A 50 -10.88 -10.12 -1.63
CA GLY A 50 -11.11 -9.29 -0.46
C GLY A 50 -9.92 -8.42 -0.06
N GLY A 51 -10.15 -7.50 0.88
CA GLY A 51 -9.14 -6.56 1.35
C GLY A 51 -7.90 -7.21 1.98
N ARG A 52 -8.00 -8.38 2.61
CA ARG A 52 -6.83 -9.10 3.13
C ARG A 52 -5.90 -9.56 2.01
N ALA A 53 -6.46 -10.13 0.93
CA ALA A 53 -5.67 -10.51 -0.25
C ALA A 53 -5.02 -9.28 -0.90
N LEU A 54 -5.75 -8.16 -0.98
CA LEU A 54 -5.21 -6.88 -1.46
C LEU A 54 -3.99 -6.44 -0.62
N MET A 55 -4.09 -6.51 0.71
CA MET A 55 -3.01 -6.14 1.61
C MET A 55 -1.79 -7.05 1.46
N SER A 56 -1.99 -8.35 1.28
CA SER A 56 -0.89 -9.29 1.00
C SER A 56 -0.19 -8.96 -0.32
N MET A 57 -0.94 -8.81 -1.40
CA MET A 57 -0.39 -8.51 -2.72
C MET A 57 0.41 -7.20 -2.74
N ARG A 58 -0.09 -6.13 -2.12
CA ARG A 58 0.65 -4.85 -2.09
C ARG A 58 1.94 -4.93 -1.28
N LEU A 59 1.94 -5.69 -0.16
CA LEU A 59 3.13 -5.89 0.66
C LEU A 59 4.19 -6.72 -0.06
N GLU A 60 3.81 -7.75 -0.80
CA GLU A 60 4.72 -8.53 -1.64
C GLU A 60 5.45 -7.67 -2.69
N LYS A 61 4.81 -6.60 -3.15
CA LYS A 61 5.39 -5.60 -4.06
C LYS A 61 6.03 -4.40 -3.34
N ASN A 62 6.09 -4.44 -2.03
CA ASN A 62 6.63 -3.37 -1.21
C ASN A 62 5.90 -2.01 -1.37
N TRP A 63 4.60 -2.04 -1.72
CA TRP A 63 3.78 -0.83 -1.78
C TRP A 63 3.36 -0.38 -0.39
N GLY A 64 3.61 0.89 -0.07
CA GLY A 64 3.12 1.52 1.15
C GLY A 64 1.64 1.91 1.02
N ALA A 65 0.93 1.85 2.14
CA ALA A 65 -0.45 2.30 2.25
C ALA A 65 -0.55 3.62 3.00
N TRP A 66 -1.40 4.51 2.50
CA TRP A 66 -1.79 5.71 3.23
C TRP A 66 -2.45 5.34 4.55
N THR A 67 -2.25 6.15 5.57
CA THR A 67 -2.74 5.96 6.94
C THR A 67 -2.12 4.81 7.73
N LEU A 68 -1.40 3.91 7.08
CA LEU A 68 -0.65 2.84 7.72
C LEU A 68 0.86 3.12 7.67
N ASP A 69 1.45 3.05 6.49
CA ASP A 69 2.89 3.26 6.28
C ASP A 69 3.24 4.73 6.04
N PHE A 70 2.35 5.48 5.39
CA PHE A 70 2.52 6.90 5.09
C PHE A 70 1.53 7.70 5.94
N ARG A 71 2.02 8.27 7.01
CA ARG A 71 1.26 9.04 8.00
C ARG A 71 1.89 10.41 8.18
N PRO A 72 1.13 11.41 8.66
CA PRO A 72 1.68 12.73 8.97
C PRO A 72 2.77 12.72 10.05
N ASP A 73 2.88 11.64 10.82
CA ASP A 73 3.87 11.46 11.87
C ASP A 73 5.29 11.25 11.31
N TYR A 74 5.41 10.91 10.02
CA TYR A 74 6.67 10.58 9.38
C TYR A 74 6.99 11.53 8.23
N THR A 75 8.28 11.80 8.10
CA THR A 75 8.80 12.58 6.99
C THR A 75 8.92 11.72 5.71
N PRO A 76 9.01 12.36 4.55
CA PRO A 76 9.29 11.65 3.31
C PRO A 76 10.63 10.89 3.32
N LYS A 77 11.60 11.37 4.10
CA LYS A 77 12.89 10.70 4.28
C LYS A 77 12.73 9.39 5.05
N GLU A 78 11.99 9.40 6.14
CA GLU A 78 11.72 8.22 6.97
C GLU A 78 10.94 7.14 6.21
N THR A 79 10.02 7.54 5.34
CA THR A 79 9.19 6.64 4.55
C THR A 79 9.80 6.23 3.20
N GLY A 80 11.00 6.73 2.87
CA GLY A 80 11.67 6.43 1.60
C GLY A 80 11.09 7.17 0.39
N LEU A 81 10.28 8.21 0.60
CA LEU A 81 9.62 8.97 -0.47
C LEU A 81 10.41 10.19 -0.94
N SER A 82 11.61 10.44 -0.42
CA SER A 82 12.42 11.62 -0.78
C SER A 82 12.71 11.73 -2.28
N ALA A 83 12.81 10.60 -2.99
CA ALA A 83 13.04 10.57 -4.43
C ALA A 83 11.86 11.13 -5.26
N PHE A 84 10.67 11.23 -4.67
CA PHE A 84 9.48 11.78 -5.33
C PHE A 84 9.32 13.29 -5.11
N ILE A 85 10.20 13.90 -4.33
CA ILE A 85 10.18 15.35 -4.07
C ILE A 85 11.02 16.08 -5.12
N ASN A 86 10.41 17.06 -5.77
CA ASN A 86 11.18 17.99 -6.61
C ASN A 86 11.84 19.05 -5.73
N TRP A 87 13.10 18.84 -5.41
CA TRP A 87 13.90 19.71 -4.55
C TRP A 87 14.26 21.07 -5.18
N ASP A 88 14.18 21.19 -6.50
CA ASP A 88 14.45 22.46 -7.21
C ASP A 88 13.27 23.42 -7.12
N LYS A 89 12.09 22.92 -6.74
CA LYS A 89 10.88 23.73 -6.57
C LYS A 89 10.79 24.26 -5.15
N ASP A 90 10.28 25.47 -4.98
CA ASP A 90 9.89 25.98 -3.68
C ASP A 90 8.53 25.43 -3.25
N PHE A 91 8.44 24.98 -2.00
CA PHE A 91 7.22 24.48 -1.38
C PHE A 91 7.25 24.71 0.13
N ILE A 92 6.06 24.72 0.73
CA ILE A 92 5.91 24.87 2.19
C ILE A 92 6.55 23.67 2.89
N GLY A 93 7.49 23.92 3.83
CA GLY A 93 8.19 22.88 4.58
C GLY A 93 9.48 22.37 3.95
N LYS A 94 9.91 22.92 2.79
CA LYS A 94 11.18 22.53 2.14
C LYS A 94 12.38 22.63 3.08
N ASP A 95 12.53 23.73 3.80
CA ASP A 95 13.66 23.94 4.70
C ASP A 95 13.69 22.93 5.84
N ALA A 96 12.53 22.55 6.36
CA ALA A 96 12.40 21.52 7.39
C ALA A 96 12.75 20.14 6.82
N ALA A 97 12.25 19.82 5.63
CA ALA A 97 12.52 18.53 4.97
C ALA A 97 14.00 18.36 4.59
N VAL A 98 14.68 19.44 4.19
CA VAL A 98 16.14 19.41 3.90
C VAL A 98 16.97 19.22 5.17
N LYS A 99 16.51 19.79 6.29
CA LYS A 99 17.20 19.70 7.60
C LYS A 99 16.86 18.44 8.39
N ASP A 100 15.99 17.58 7.83
CA ASP A 100 15.57 16.35 8.50
C ASP A 100 16.77 15.41 8.74
N ASP A 101 17.13 15.25 9.99
CA ASP A 101 18.23 14.40 10.48
C ASP A 101 17.74 13.10 11.13
N SER A 102 16.44 12.80 11.00
CA SER A 102 15.86 11.57 11.54
C SER A 102 16.60 10.32 11.07
N ASN A 103 16.85 9.43 12.01
CA ASN A 103 17.43 8.12 11.77
C ASN A 103 16.42 7.01 11.57
N HIS A 104 15.11 7.32 11.78
CA HIS A 104 14.05 6.35 11.54
C HIS A 104 13.93 6.01 10.06
N ARG A 105 13.55 4.78 9.79
CA ARG A 105 13.36 4.28 8.42
C ARG A 105 12.24 3.27 8.38
N LEU A 106 11.55 3.26 7.27
CA LEU A 106 10.56 2.24 6.95
C LEU A 106 11.25 1.06 6.25
N PHE A 107 11.19 -0.10 6.87
CA PHE A 107 11.78 -1.33 6.36
C PHE A 107 10.72 -2.37 6.04
N SER A 108 11.03 -3.25 5.09
CA SER A 108 10.30 -4.49 4.90
C SER A 108 11.03 -5.60 5.63
N LEU A 109 10.31 -6.28 6.51
CA LEU A 109 10.80 -7.40 7.28
C LEU A 109 10.11 -8.68 6.81
N VAL A 110 10.84 -9.75 6.82
CA VAL A 110 10.32 -11.10 6.63
C VAL A 110 10.34 -11.77 7.99
N ILE A 111 9.19 -12.22 8.45
CA ILE A 111 9.02 -12.75 9.80
C ILE A 111 8.62 -14.22 9.70
N GLU A 112 9.35 -15.10 10.37
CA GLU A 112 9.01 -16.49 10.50
C GLU A 112 8.05 -16.67 11.68
N THR A 113 6.84 -17.15 11.40
CA THR A 113 5.84 -17.47 12.42
C THR A 113 5.14 -18.78 12.08
N ASP A 114 4.72 -19.52 13.10
CA ASP A 114 4.07 -20.81 12.87
C ASP A 114 2.58 -20.68 12.54
N ASN A 115 1.83 -19.83 13.24
CA ASN A 115 0.36 -19.75 13.10
C ASN A 115 -0.23 -18.39 13.49
N ILE A 116 0.58 -17.33 13.59
CA ILE A 116 0.11 -16.02 14.03
C ILE A 116 0.48 -14.98 12.98
N ASP A 117 -0.51 -14.25 12.49
CA ASP A 117 -0.29 -13.12 11.60
C ASP A 117 0.22 -11.92 12.42
N VAL A 118 1.24 -11.27 11.92
CA VAL A 118 1.70 -9.99 12.47
C VAL A 118 0.73 -8.88 12.05
N THR A 119 0.33 -8.05 12.99
CA THR A 119 -0.60 -6.96 12.77
C THR A 119 0.04 -5.59 12.98
N SER A 120 -0.64 -4.55 12.52
CA SER A 120 -0.17 -3.18 12.73
C SER A 120 -0.09 -2.83 14.22
N ASN A 121 0.88 -1.99 14.56
CA ASN A 121 1.19 -1.51 15.91
C ASN A 121 1.84 -2.52 16.86
N GLU A 122 2.24 -3.69 16.39
CA GLU A 122 3.08 -4.58 17.19
C GLU A 122 4.50 -4.02 17.31
N ALA A 123 5.09 -4.15 18.50
CA ALA A 123 6.44 -3.63 18.77
C ALA A 123 7.50 -4.47 18.06
N VAL A 124 8.47 -3.80 17.45
CA VAL A 124 9.70 -4.42 16.96
C VAL A 124 10.76 -4.32 18.05
N MET A 125 11.20 -5.45 18.54
CA MET A 125 12.14 -5.53 19.65
C MET A 125 13.52 -6.00 19.19
N GLN A 126 14.58 -5.40 19.73
CA GLN A 126 15.95 -5.86 19.58
C GLN A 126 16.62 -5.85 20.95
N ASN A 127 17.11 -7.00 21.41
CA ASN A 127 17.75 -7.14 22.72
C ASN A 127 16.92 -6.52 23.85
N GLU A 128 15.63 -6.82 23.92
CA GLU A 128 14.65 -6.30 24.88
C GLU A 128 14.36 -4.78 24.79
N VAL A 129 14.94 -4.09 23.83
CA VAL A 129 14.66 -2.68 23.56
C VAL A 129 13.67 -2.57 22.41
N CYS A 130 12.62 -1.79 22.59
CA CYS A 130 11.70 -1.46 21.49
C CYS A 130 12.41 -0.47 20.56
N ILE A 131 12.67 -0.90 19.33
CA ILE A 131 13.35 -0.11 18.31
C ILE A 131 12.39 0.46 17.26
N GLY A 132 11.14 0.03 17.27
CA GLY A 132 10.13 0.49 16.32
C GLY A 132 8.83 -0.29 16.43
N TYR A 133 7.99 -0.19 15.43
CA TYR A 133 6.72 -0.92 15.40
C TYR A 133 6.30 -1.27 13.97
N VAL A 134 5.44 -2.25 13.86
CA VAL A 134 4.86 -2.72 12.61
C VAL A 134 3.83 -1.71 12.10
N THR A 135 3.99 -1.21 10.90
CA THR A 135 2.98 -0.35 10.25
C THR A 135 1.97 -1.18 9.47
N SER A 136 2.43 -2.23 8.81
CA SER A 136 1.60 -3.13 8.02
C SER A 136 2.12 -4.55 8.10
N GLY A 137 1.24 -5.49 8.37
CA GLY A 137 1.51 -6.92 8.33
C GLY A 137 0.52 -7.66 7.44
N ALA A 138 0.95 -8.67 6.73
CA ALA A 138 0.08 -9.56 5.97
C ALA A 138 0.77 -10.90 5.67
N VAL A 139 -0.02 -11.92 5.45
CA VAL A 139 0.44 -13.25 5.04
C VAL A 139 0.81 -13.24 3.56
N SER A 140 1.99 -13.74 3.23
CA SER A 140 2.35 -14.06 1.85
C SER A 140 2.23 -15.57 1.62
N TYR A 141 1.52 -15.94 0.57
CA TYR A 141 1.38 -17.33 0.16
C TYR A 141 2.44 -17.78 -0.86
N THR A 142 3.23 -16.83 -1.38
CA THR A 142 4.30 -17.12 -2.35
C THR A 142 5.64 -17.40 -1.69
N HIS A 143 5.80 -16.97 -0.43
CA HIS A 143 6.97 -17.23 0.41
C HIS A 143 6.51 -17.82 1.75
N LEU A 144 7.29 -18.72 2.33
CA LEU A 144 7.05 -19.28 3.67
C LEU A 144 7.19 -18.25 4.81
N THR A 145 7.29 -16.97 4.46
CA THR A 145 7.63 -15.88 5.36
C THR A 145 6.70 -14.70 5.09
N LEU A 146 6.31 -14.01 6.14
CA LEU A 146 5.39 -12.87 6.08
C LEU A 146 6.13 -11.58 5.73
N PRO A 147 5.84 -10.93 4.60
CA PRO A 147 6.32 -9.58 4.39
C PRO A 147 5.63 -8.65 5.40
N THR A 148 6.42 -7.93 6.15
CA THR A 148 5.97 -6.98 7.15
C THR A 148 6.72 -5.68 6.97
N ARG A 149 6.05 -4.55 7.04
CA ARG A 149 6.71 -3.23 7.08
C ARG A 149 6.75 -2.73 8.51
N ALA A 150 7.88 -2.22 8.91
CA ALA A 150 8.10 -1.66 10.22
C ALA A 150 8.82 -0.32 10.14
N GLN A 151 8.42 0.60 10.99
CA GLN A 151 9.15 1.83 11.26
C GLN A 151 10.15 1.57 12.39
N VAL A 152 11.42 1.71 12.10
CA VAL A 152 12.53 1.44 13.02
C VAL A 152 13.46 2.64 13.07
#